data_c42b69adb8742550ea4be14a99eb323c
#
_entry.id   c42b69adb8742550ea4be14a99eb323c
#
_cell.length_a   1.000
_cell.length_b   1.000
_cell.length_c   1.000
_cell.angle_alpha   90.00
_cell.angle_beta   90.00
_cell.angle_gamma   90.00
#
_symmetry.space_group_name_H-M   'P 1'
#
loop_
_entity.id
_entity.type
_entity.pdbx_description
1 polymer ?
#
loop_
_entity_poly.entity_id
_entity_poly.type
_entity_poly.pdbx_seq_one_letter_code
_entity_poly.pdbx_strand_id
1 'polypeptide(L)'
;MHVESKLRKPLITGGKTLNDVSEDICKRVEEKPSLSWYAAMILSNITLVVGAYAVYRTLWDGIGMWGLNKTVMWAWDITNFVWWVGIGHAGTLISAILLLFRQRWRMAINRSAEAMTIFAVICAAMFPLLHMGRLWIGLIWVLPLPNTYGSLWVNFASPLLWDVFAITTYFSVSLVFWYIGLIPDFATIRDRAKKAGRKISAFIYGGLSFGWDGAAKTWSRYETVSLVLAGLATPLVLSVHTIVSMDFATSVIPGWHTTIFPPYFVAGAIFSGFAMVLTLLIITRKVYNLEDYITIKHLELMNIVIIVTGSIVGIAYLTELFMAWYSGVEYEQYAFYNRVTGPYWWAYWSMMTCNVISPQLFWFKKIRTNIVATFIISIIVNIGMWFERFVIIVTSLHRDFLPSSWAMFYPTIYLSLIHI
;
A
#
# COMPACT_ATOMS: atom_id res chain seq x y z
N MET A 1 -27.90 -23.32 -12.59
CA MET A 1 -27.36 -22.69 -11.37
C MET A 1 -27.27 -23.66 -10.15
N HIS A 2 -28.10 -24.69 -10.05
CA HIS A 2 -28.10 -25.61 -8.89
C HIS A 2 -27.06 -26.75 -8.91
N VAL A 3 -26.44 -27.06 -10.04
CA VAL A 3 -25.47 -28.18 -10.15
C VAL A 3 -24.07 -27.77 -9.68
N GLU A 4 -23.65 -26.53 -9.93
CA GLU A 4 -22.33 -26.03 -9.44
C GLU A 4 -22.28 -25.88 -7.92
N SER A 5 -23.39 -25.60 -7.26
CA SER A 5 -23.44 -25.44 -5.80
C SER A 5 -23.22 -26.77 -5.04
N LYS A 6 -23.47 -27.91 -5.67
CA LYS A 6 -23.23 -29.22 -5.06
C LYS A 6 -21.77 -29.69 -5.17
N LEU A 7 -21.01 -29.16 -6.12
CA LEU A 7 -19.62 -29.55 -6.38
C LEU A 7 -18.59 -28.71 -5.64
N ARG A 8 -18.94 -27.51 -5.18
CA ARG A 8 -18.02 -26.61 -4.49
C ARG A 8 -18.56 -26.19 -3.12
N LYS A 9 -17.75 -26.38 -2.09
CA LYS A 9 -18.11 -25.94 -0.73
C LYS A 9 -18.37 -24.42 -0.73
N PRO A 10 -19.38 -23.94 0.02
CA PRO A 10 -19.62 -22.52 0.19
C PRO A 10 -18.41 -21.85 0.87
N LEU A 11 -18.11 -20.61 0.49
CA LEU A 11 -17.02 -19.84 1.09
C LEU A 11 -17.43 -19.21 2.43
N ILE A 12 -18.73 -18.90 2.57
CA ILE A 12 -19.33 -18.44 3.83
C ILE A 12 -19.77 -19.68 4.59
N THR A 13 -19.41 -19.76 5.86
CA THR A 13 -19.77 -20.86 6.77
C THR A 13 -20.97 -20.46 7.65
N GLY A 14 -21.46 -21.39 8.48
CA GLY A 14 -22.56 -21.12 9.43
C GLY A 14 -23.98 -21.15 8.84
N GLY A 15 -24.15 -21.54 7.57
CA GLY A 15 -25.48 -21.67 6.94
C GLY A 15 -26.27 -20.37 6.83
N LYS A 16 -25.59 -19.22 6.81
CA LYS A 16 -26.20 -17.88 6.83
C LYS A 16 -26.94 -17.55 5.53
N THR A 17 -28.10 -16.91 5.67
CA THR A 17 -28.86 -16.35 4.57
C THR A 17 -28.32 -14.98 4.17
N LEU A 18 -28.74 -14.45 3.00
CA LEU A 18 -28.36 -13.10 2.56
C LEU A 18 -28.88 -12.01 3.56
N ASN A 19 -30.00 -12.27 4.22
CA ASN A 19 -30.53 -11.37 5.24
C ASN A 19 -29.62 -11.35 6.48
N ASP A 20 -29.16 -12.53 6.94
CA ASP A 20 -28.24 -12.63 8.08
C ASP A 20 -26.94 -11.89 7.79
N VAL A 21 -26.42 -12.00 6.56
CA VAL A 21 -25.22 -11.25 6.14
C VAL A 21 -25.45 -9.74 6.25
N SER A 22 -26.59 -9.25 5.73
CA SER A 22 -26.93 -7.82 5.78
C SER A 22 -27.11 -7.34 7.24
N GLU A 23 -27.76 -8.15 8.09
CA GLU A 23 -27.92 -7.84 9.50
C GLU A 23 -26.59 -7.75 10.24
N ASP A 24 -25.75 -8.76 10.10
CA ASP A 24 -24.44 -8.83 10.78
C ASP A 24 -23.51 -7.65 10.42
N ILE A 25 -23.52 -7.21 9.15
CA ILE A 25 -22.68 -6.10 8.70
C ILE A 25 -23.28 -4.76 9.11
N CYS A 26 -24.57 -4.53 8.84
CA CYS A 26 -25.25 -3.25 9.14
C CYS A 26 -25.29 -2.96 10.63
N LYS A 27 -25.44 -4.00 11.46
CA LYS A 27 -25.41 -3.89 12.91
C LYS A 27 -24.16 -3.17 13.41
N ARG A 28 -22.99 -3.41 12.80
CA ARG A 28 -21.73 -2.76 13.17
C ARG A 28 -21.70 -1.26 12.90
N VAL A 29 -22.46 -0.81 11.90
CA VAL A 29 -22.61 0.62 11.57
C VAL A 29 -23.71 1.28 12.44
N GLU A 30 -24.67 0.50 12.91
CA GLU A 30 -25.84 1.00 13.63
C GLU A 30 -25.66 1.00 15.15
N GLU A 31 -24.84 0.13 15.70
CA GLU A 31 -24.53 0.04 17.14
C GLU A 31 -23.64 1.19 17.60
N LYS A 32 -23.73 1.51 18.88
CA LYS A 32 -22.80 2.46 19.52
C LYS A 32 -21.40 1.89 19.54
N PRO A 33 -20.37 2.70 19.27
CA PRO A 33 -18.98 2.27 19.37
C PRO A 33 -18.63 1.72 20.75
N SER A 34 -17.75 0.73 20.79
CA SER A 34 -17.24 0.15 22.04
C SER A 34 -16.27 1.09 22.76
N LEU A 35 -16.03 0.86 24.04
CA LEU A 35 -15.02 1.63 24.78
C LEU A 35 -13.63 1.51 24.17
N SER A 36 -13.27 0.34 23.66
CA SER A 36 -12.00 0.13 22.94
C SER A 36 -11.89 0.96 21.67
N TRP A 37 -12.99 1.18 20.95
CA TRP A 37 -13.03 2.07 19.80
C TRP A 37 -12.75 3.52 20.21
N TYR A 38 -13.38 4.02 21.29
CA TYR A 38 -13.10 5.37 21.78
C TYR A 38 -11.66 5.51 22.26
N ALA A 39 -11.10 4.52 22.94
CA ALA A 39 -9.70 4.52 23.36
C ALA A 39 -8.76 4.59 22.14
N ALA A 40 -9.00 3.78 21.10
CA ALA A 40 -8.23 3.82 19.86
C ALA A 40 -8.35 5.17 19.15
N MET A 41 -9.56 5.74 19.09
CA MET A 41 -9.81 7.06 18.48
C MET A 41 -9.06 8.18 19.23
N ILE A 42 -9.09 8.17 20.58
CA ILE A 42 -8.36 9.15 21.40
C ILE A 42 -6.86 9.02 21.14
N LEU A 43 -6.32 7.80 21.18
CA LEU A 43 -4.91 7.56 20.91
C LEU A 43 -4.51 8.06 19.51
N SER A 44 -5.29 7.74 18.48
CA SER A 44 -5.04 8.21 17.12
C SER A 44 -5.11 9.74 16.98
N ASN A 45 -6.00 10.41 17.72
CA ASN A 45 -6.04 11.88 17.73
C ASN A 45 -4.82 12.48 18.44
N ILE A 46 -4.34 11.87 19.54
CA ILE A 46 -3.12 12.31 20.22
C ILE A 46 -1.92 12.19 19.25
N THR A 47 -1.75 11.04 18.61
CA THR A 47 -0.65 10.84 17.65
C THR A 47 -0.77 11.80 16.46
N LEU A 48 -1.97 12.05 15.96
CA LEU A 48 -2.22 13.05 14.90
C LEU A 48 -1.78 14.47 15.33
N VAL A 49 -2.08 14.91 16.55
CA VAL A 49 -1.68 16.22 17.05
C VAL A 49 -0.16 16.32 17.17
N VAL A 50 0.49 15.25 17.67
CA VAL A 50 1.95 15.19 17.77
C VAL A 50 2.61 15.22 16.40
N GLY A 51 2.11 14.43 15.44
CA GLY A 51 2.57 14.44 14.06
C GLY A 51 2.34 15.81 13.38
N ALA A 52 1.17 16.40 13.57
CA ALA A 52 0.86 17.73 13.04
C ALA A 52 1.81 18.83 13.57
N TYR A 53 2.23 18.73 14.83
CA TYR A 53 3.24 19.62 15.37
C TYR A 53 4.59 19.44 14.67
N ALA A 54 5.01 18.21 14.40
CA ALA A 54 6.25 17.95 13.67
C ALA A 54 6.17 18.44 12.21
N VAL A 55 5.02 18.27 11.55
CA VAL A 55 4.77 18.86 10.22
C VAL A 55 4.83 20.38 10.25
N TYR A 56 4.18 21.03 11.22
CA TYR A 56 4.26 22.48 11.40
C TYR A 56 5.72 22.98 11.53
N ARG A 57 6.52 22.30 12.36
CA ARG A 57 7.94 22.61 12.51
C ARG A 57 8.71 22.41 11.21
N THR A 58 8.43 21.33 10.47
CA THR A 58 9.05 21.09 9.16
C THR A 58 8.75 22.21 8.16
N LEU A 59 7.51 22.67 8.11
CA LEU A 59 7.11 23.77 7.22
C LEU A 59 7.80 25.09 7.58
N TRP A 60 8.05 25.32 8.88
CA TRP A 60 8.68 26.55 9.36
C TRP A 60 10.21 26.53 9.23
N ASP A 61 10.84 25.47 9.71
CA ASP A 61 12.30 25.33 9.80
C ASP A 61 12.93 24.71 8.53
N GLY A 62 12.14 24.00 7.75
CA GLY A 62 12.59 23.24 6.58
C GLY A 62 13.05 21.81 6.91
N ILE A 63 13.32 21.00 5.87
CA ILE A 63 13.68 19.59 6.02
C ILE A 63 15.07 19.34 6.63
N GLY A 64 15.90 20.35 6.75
CA GLY A 64 17.20 20.25 7.43
C GLY A 64 17.08 19.74 8.87
N MET A 65 15.95 19.98 9.53
CA MET A 65 15.66 19.49 10.87
C MET A 65 15.48 17.95 10.97
N TRP A 66 15.40 17.24 9.85
CA TRP A 66 15.22 15.78 9.80
C TRP A 66 16.52 14.98 9.96
N GLY A 67 17.67 15.67 9.99
CA GLY A 67 18.98 15.03 10.02
C GLY A 67 19.49 14.64 8.63
N LEU A 68 18.87 15.13 7.56
CA LEU A 68 19.36 14.98 6.21
C LEU A 68 20.72 15.68 6.05
N ASN A 69 21.56 15.12 5.20
CA ASN A 69 22.87 15.67 4.89
C ASN A 69 23.10 15.72 3.38
N LYS A 70 24.24 16.26 2.95
CA LYS A 70 24.52 16.48 1.53
C LYS A 70 24.45 15.19 0.70
N THR A 71 24.88 14.06 1.25
CA THR A 71 24.86 12.77 0.54
C THR A 71 23.54 12.06 0.68
N VAL A 72 22.96 12.05 1.89
CA VAL A 72 21.67 11.40 2.17
C VAL A 72 20.59 12.47 2.21
N MET A 73 20.12 12.86 1.04
CA MET A 73 18.99 13.80 0.88
C MET A 73 17.64 13.10 0.94
N TRP A 74 17.59 11.83 0.58
CA TRP A 74 16.42 10.95 0.70
C TRP A 74 16.66 9.95 1.83
N ALA A 75 15.79 9.93 2.82
CA ALA A 75 15.91 9.06 3.97
C ALA A 75 14.57 8.39 4.32
N TRP A 76 14.13 8.45 5.57
CA TRP A 76 12.90 7.79 6.01
C TRP A 76 11.63 8.33 5.34
N ASP A 77 11.60 9.59 5.00
CA ASP A 77 10.48 10.24 4.30
C ASP A 77 10.21 9.58 2.94
N ILE A 78 11.24 9.47 2.09
CA ILE A 78 11.09 8.81 0.79
C ILE A 78 11.01 7.28 0.94
N THR A 79 11.68 6.70 1.92
CA THR A 79 11.50 5.29 2.30
C THR A 79 10.02 4.99 2.58
N ASN A 80 9.36 5.83 3.38
CA ASN A 80 7.94 5.68 3.68
C ASN A 80 7.04 5.99 2.48
N PHE A 81 7.38 7.00 1.69
CA PHE A 81 6.67 7.26 0.44
C PHE A 81 6.59 5.99 -0.41
N VAL A 82 7.73 5.41 -0.76
CA VAL A 82 7.79 4.21 -1.61
C VAL A 82 7.12 3.00 -0.95
N TRP A 83 7.24 2.87 0.37
CA TRP A 83 6.59 1.80 1.12
C TRP A 83 5.07 1.91 1.11
N TRP A 84 4.51 3.11 1.37
CA TRP A 84 3.06 3.35 1.32
C TRP A 84 2.50 3.22 -0.10
N VAL A 85 3.25 3.68 -1.11
CA VAL A 85 2.89 3.46 -2.53
C VAL A 85 2.78 1.96 -2.80
N GLY A 86 3.75 1.15 -2.35
CA GLY A 86 3.74 -0.30 -2.51
C GLY A 86 2.50 -0.96 -1.88
N ILE A 87 2.16 -0.58 -0.65
CA ILE A 87 0.97 -1.07 0.05
C ILE A 87 -0.30 -0.63 -0.67
N GLY A 88 -0.40 0.66 -1.01
CA GLY A 88 -1.58 1.22 -1.67
C GLY A 88 -1.92 0.53 -2.98
N HIS A 89 -0.94 0.26 -3.80
CA HIS A 89 -1.13 -0.36 -5.11
C HIS A 89 -1.77 -1.74 -5.04
N ALA A 90 -1.40 -2.55 -4.09
CA ALA A 90 -1.87 -3.93 -4.02
C ALA A 90 -3.37 -4.04 -3.73
N GLY A 91 -3.96 -3.15 -2.95
CA GLY A 91 -5.36 -3.29 -2.55
C GLY A 91 -6.32 -3.16 -3.73
N THR A 92 -6.17 -2.15 -4.58
CA THR A 92 -6.96 -2.03 -5.81
C THR A 92 -6.64 -3.17 -6.79
N LEU A 93 -5.35 -3.54 -6.93
CA LEU A 93 -4.95 -4.64 -7.80
C LEU A 93 -5.59 -5.97 -7.36
N ILE A 94 -5.57 -6.29 -6.07
CA ILE A 94 -6.22 -7.47 -5.51
C ILE A 94 -7.69 -7.51 -5.91
N SER A 95 -8.41 -6.42 -5.67
CA SER A 95 -9.83 -6.34 -5.98
C SER A 95 -10.08 -6.43 -7.49
N ALA A 96 -9.31 -5.71 -8.31
CA ALA A 96 -9.47 -5.67 -9.76
C ALA A 96 -9.14 -7.02 -10.42
N ILE A 97 -7.96 -7.60 -10.13
CA ILE A 97 -7.55 -8.89 -10.70
C ILE A 97 -8.52 -10.00 -10.30
N LEU A 98 -8.91 -10.07 -9.03
CA LEU A 98 -9.86 -11.10 -8.59
C LEU A 98 -11.24 -10.94 -9.24
N LEU A 99 -11.65 -9.70 -9.58
CA LEU A 99 -12.87 -9.45 -10.33
C LEU A 99 -12.74 -9.93 -11.78
N LEU A 100 -11.67 -9.58 -12.46
CA LEU A 100 -11.41 -9.98 -13.85
C LEU A 100 -11.34 -11.51 -14.00
N PHE A 101 -10.68 -12.18 -13.06
CA PHE A 101 -10.61 -13.64 -13.01
C PHE A 101 -11.84 -14.29 -12.38
N ARG A 102 -12.90 -13.52 -12.08
CA ARG A 102 -14.16 -13.99 -11.48
C ARG A 102 -13.95 -14.85 -10.24
N GLN A 103 -12.99 -14.48 -9.39
CA GLN A 103 -12.67 -15.22 -8.17
C GLN A 103 -13.73 -14.98 -7.09
N ARG A 104 -14.38 -16.05 -6.64
CA ARG A 104 -15.47 -15.97 -5.64
C ARG A 104 -14.99 -15.43 -4.29
N TRP A 105 -13.79 -15.75 -3.87
CA TRP A 105 -13.23 -15.34 -2.59
C TRP A 105 -12.90 -13.84 -2.51
N ARG A 106 -12.95 -13.12 -3.63
CA ARG A 106 -12.83 -11.67 -3.70
C ARG A 106 -13.78 -10.97 -2.72
N MET A 107 -15.06 -11.40 -2.65
CA MET A 107 -16.11 -10.74 -1.89
C MET A 107 -15.82 -10.64 -0.39
N ALA A 108 -14.98 -11.51 0.14
CA ALA A 108 -14.60 -11.49 1.56
C ALA A 108 -13.50 -10.49 1.90
N ILE A 109 -12.70 -10.06 0.90
CA ILE A 109 -11.48 -9.28 1.12
C ILE A 109 -11.46 -7.93 0.43
N ASN A 110 -12.24 -7.74 -0.65
CA ASN A 110 -12.13 -6.57 -1.51
C ASN A 110 -12.40 -5.26 -0.78
N ARG A 111 -13.37 -5.20 0.12
CA ARG A 111 -13.70 -3.97 0.86
C ARG A 111 -12.53 -3.48 1.72
N SER A 112 -11.88 -4.41 2.45
CA SER A 112 -10.70 -4.08 3.25
C SER A 112 -9.52 -3.69 2.38
N ALA A 113 -9.31 -4.38 1.26
CA ALA A 113 -8.24 -4.10 0.32
C ALA A 113 -8.40 -2.73 -0.36
N GLU A 114 -9.60 -2.43 -0.87
CA GLU A 114 -9.92 -1.15 -1.51
C GLU A 114 -9.80 0.03 -0.53
N ALA A 115 -10.34 -0.11 0.70
CA ALA A 115 -10.20 0.91 1.73
C ALA A 115 -8.73 1.14 2.11
N MET A 116 -7.97 0.07 2.31
CA MET A 116 -6.53 0.15 2.58
C MET A 116 -5.81 0.97 1.50
N THR A 117 -6.14 0.75 0.22
CA THR A 117 -5.55 1.53 -0.89
C THR A 117 -5.74 3.03 -0.71
N ILE A 118 -6.97 3.47 -0.44
CA ILE A 118 -7.29 4.90 -0.36
C ILE A 118 -6.48 5.56 0.76
N PHE A 119 -6.47 4.97 1.96
CA PHE A 119 -5.70 5.51 3.08
C PHE A 119 -4.19 5.45 2.84
N ALA A 120 -3.68 4.35 2.28
CA ALA A 120 -2.26 4.20 1.99
C ALA A 120 -1.76 5.21 0.94
N VAL A 121 -2.54 5.48 -0.11
CA VAL A 121 -2.17 6.47 -1.14
C VAL A 121 -2.23 7.90 -0.60
N ILE A 122 -3.17 8.21 0.29
CA ILE A 122 -3.20 9.51 0.99
C ILE A 122 -1.92 9.67 1.83
N CYS A 123 -1.55 8.66 2.63
CA CYS A 123 -0.30 8.67 3.38
C CYS A 123 0.91 8.84 2.45
N ALA A 124 0.98 8.07 1.36
CA ALA A 124 2.05 8.17 0.38
C ALA A 124 2.18 9.59 -0.20
N ALA A 125 1.09 10.20 -0.62
CA ALA A 125 1.08 11.54 -1.22
C ALA A 125 1.56 12.65 -0.26
N MET A 126 1.46 12.44 1.05
CA MET A 126 1.93 13.42 2.04
C MET A 126 3.47 13.55 2.05
N PHE A 127 4.21 12.46 1.85
CA PHE A 127 5.67 12.47 2.00
C PHE A 127 6.39 13.33 0.96
N PRO A 128 6.12 13.25 -0.35
CA PRO A 128 6.71 14.17 -1.33
C PRO A 128 6.38 15.64 -1.03
N LEU A 129 5.16 15.93 -0.58
CA LEU A 129 4.77 17.28 -0.19
C LEU A 129 5.58 17.77 1.01
N LEU A 130 5.77 16.94 2.03
CA LEU A 130 6.56 17.26 3.21
C LEU A 130 8.05 17.35 2.88
N HIS A 131 8.55 16.53 1.96
CA HIS A 131 9.94 16.54 1.51
C HIS A 131 10.35 17.86 0.85
N MET A 132 9.43 18.60 0.24
CA MET A 132 9.67 19.96 -0.25
C MET A 132 9.97 20.96 0.89
N GLY A 133 9.69 20.59 2.13
CA GLY A 133 9.86 21.42 3.34
C GLY A 133 8.88 22.58 3.37
N ARG A 134 9.07 23.54 2.51
CA ARG A 134 8.21 24.73 2.37
C ARG A 134 7.23 24.54 1.21
N LEU A 135 6.05 24.02 1.50
CA LEU A 135 5.01 23.66 0.51
C LEU A 135 4.68 24.78 -0.46
N TRP A 136 4.66 26.04 0.01
CA TRP A 136 4.35 27.19 -0.86
C TRP A 136 5.38 27.38 -1.98
N ILE A 137 6.64 27.01 -1.78
CA ILE A 137 7.65 27.05 -2.84
C ILE A 137 7.27 26.03 -3.94
N GLY A 138 6.94 24.80 -3.56
CA GLY A 138 6.51 23.78 -4.51
C GLY A 138 5.25 24.16 -5.28
N LEU A 139 4.24 24.68 -4.58
CA LEU A 139 2.97 25.08 -5.20
C LEU A 139 3.09 26.29 -6.12
N ILE A 140 3.96 27.24 -5.81
CA ILE A 140 4.14 28.48 -6.61
C ILE A 140 5.14 28.27 -7.74
N TRP A 141 6.24 27.52 -7.48
CA TRP A 141 7.39 27.46 -8.39
C TRP A 141 7.42 26.17 -9.25
N VAL A 142 6.82 25.10 -8.77
CA VAL A 142 6.77 23.80 -9.49
C VAL A 142 5.44 23.60 -10.20
N LEU A 143 4.34 24.00 -9.60
CA LEU A 143 3.00 23.97 -10.19
C LEU A 143 2.59 25.39 -10.65
N PRO A 144 1.84 25.53 -11.75
CA PRO A 144 1.40 24.48 -12.67
C PRO A 144 2.54 23.93 -13.52
N LEU A 145 2.42 22.65 -13.84
CA LEU A 145 3.32 21.97 -14.78
C LEU A 145 2.85 22.18 -16.23
N PRO A 146 3.76 22.22 -17.20
CA PRO A 146 5.24 22.10 -17.08
C PRO A 146 5.89 23.38 -16.56
N ASN A 147 6.95 23.21 -15.76
CA ASN A 147 7.68 24.34 -15.20
C ASN A 147 8.64 24.95 -16.23
N THR A 148 8.51 26.26 -16.46
CA THR A 148 9.36 27.03 -17.39
C THR A 148 10.34 27.99 -16.66
N TYR A 149 10.32 28.04 -15.34
CA TYR A 149 11.18 28.92 -14.57
C TYR A 149 12.64 28.46 -14.57
N GLY A 150 13.54 29.35 -14.87
CA GLY A 150 14.98 29.15 -14.77
C GLY A 150 15.61 28.23 -15.83
N SER A 151 14.86 27.72 -16.80
CA SER A 151 15.35 26.82 -17.84
C SER A 151 14.75 27.18 -19.20
N LEU A 152 15.54 26.99 -20.26
CA LEU A 152 15.08 27.18 -21.64
C LEU A 152 14.12 26.06 -22.12
N TRP A 153 14.09 24.95 -21.39
CA TRP A 153 13.36 23.75 -21.73
C TRP A 153 12.41 23.33 -20.61
N VAL A 154 11.24 22.89 -21.02
CA VAL A 154 10.30 22.23 -20.11
C VAL A 154 10.80 20.82 -19.83
N ASN A 155 11.01 20.48 -18.56
CA ASN A 155 11.52 19.17 -18.17
C ASN A 155 10.38 18.16 -17.93
N PHE A 156 10.08 17.35 -18.94
CA PHE A 156 9.21 16.18 -18.85
C PHE A 156 9.97 14.85 -18.73
N ALA A 157 11.31 14.89 -18.76
CA ALA A 157 12.13 13.68 -18.70
C ALA A 157 12.40 13.18 -17.28
N SER A 158 11.96 13.91 -16.25
CA SER A 158 12.15 13.49 -14.84
C SER A 158 11.09 12.50 -14.41
N PRO A 159 11.48 11.31 -13.88
CA PRO A 159 10.54 10.35 -13.28
C PRO A 159 9.73 10.95 -12.13
N LEU A 160 10.29 11.85 -11.34
CA LEU A 160 9.58 12.56 -10.26
C LEU A 160 8.35 13.34 -10.76
N LEU A 161 8.41 13.87 -11.98
CA LEU A 161 7.24 14.50 -12.61
C LEU A 161 6.20 13.45 -13.03
N TRP A 162 6.66 12.32 -13.57
CA TRP A 162 5.77 11.23 -13.98
C TRP A 162 5.03 10.64 -12.78
N ASP A 163 5.66 10.59 -11.60
CA ASP A 163 5.04 10.15 -10.36
C ASP A 163 3.81 10.99 -9.98
N VAL A 164 3.88 12.30 -10.16
CA VAL A 164 2.73 13.19 -9.87
C VAL A 164 1.51 12.78 -10.71
N PHE A 165 1.70 12.55 -12.01
CA PHE A 165 0.62 12.11 -12.89
C PHE A 165 0.17 10.69 -12.57
N ALA A 166 1.11 9.78 -12.36
CA ALA A 166 0.83 8.39 -12.10
C ALA A 166 0.05 8.19 -10.80
N ILE A 167 0.49 8.79 -9.70
CA ILE A 167 -0.15 8.67 -8.39
C ILE A 167 -1.51 9.35 -8.39
N THR A 168 -1.64 10.55 -8.99
CA THR A 168 -2.92 11.26 -9.06
C THR A 168 -3.94 10.49 -9.88
N THR A 169 -3.56 9.95 -11.03
CA THR A 169 -4.43 9.12 -11.88
C THR A 169 -4.83 7.84 -11.15
N TYR A 170 -3.88 7.18 -10.52
CA TYR A 170 -4.12 5.98 -9.75
C TYR A 170 -5.08 6.22 -8.58
N PHE A 171 -4.85 7.28 -7.81
CA PHE A 171 -5.73 7.65 -6.70
C PHE A 171 -7.16 7.90 -7.19
N SER A 172 -7.31 8.65 -8.29
CA SER A 172 -8.62 8.98 -8.84
C SER A 172 -9.38 7.71 -9.29
N VAL A 173 -8.73 6.82 -10.03
CA VAL A 173 -9.36 5.57 -10.49
C VAL A 173 -9.68 4.66 -9.31
N SER A 174 -8.77 4.53 -8.34
CA SER A 174 -8.99 3.72 -7.14
C SER A 174 -10.12 4.24 -6.27
N LEU A 175 -10.22 5.57 -6.11
CA LEU A 175 -11.29 6.22 -5.36
C LEU A 175 -12.66 5.97 -6.02
N VAL A 176 -12.75 6.13 -7.34
CA VAL A 176 -13.97 5.85 -8.10
C VAL A 176 -14.36 4.38 -8.01
N PHE A 177 -13.37 3.47 -8.15
CA PHE A 177 -13.61 2.03 -8.05
C PHE A 177 -14.12 1.62 -6.67
N TRP A 178 -13.49 2.11 -5.61
CA TRP A 178 -13.92 1.90 -4.23
C TRP A 178 -15.31 2.47 -3.97
N TYR A 179 -15.55 3.73 -4.38
CA TYR A 179 -16.81 4.41 -4.16
C TYR A 179 -17.99 3.70 -4.86
N ILE A 180 -17.83 3.33 -6.13
CA ILE A 180 -18.85 2.57 -6.87
C ILE A 180 -19.16 1.26 -6.14
N GLY A 181 -18.13 0.58 -5.63
CA GLY A 181 -18.29 -0.61 -4.82
C GLY A 181 -19.18 -0.40 -3.59
N LEU A 182 -19.16 0.78 -2.97
CA LEU A 182 -19.92 1.11 -1.76
C LEU A 182 -21.36 1.58 -2.03
N ILE A 183 -21.72 1.96 -3.25
CA ILE A 183 -23.05 2.50 -3.57
C ILE A 183 -24.20 1.58 -3.13
N PRO A 184 -24.19 0.25 -3.41
CA PRO A 184 -25.22 -0.65 -2.93
C PRO A 184 -25.27 -0.76 -1.39
N ASP A 185 -24.08 -0.69 -0.75
CA ASP A 185 -23.97 -0.76 0.70
C ASP A 185 -24.59 0.49 1.35
N PHE A 186 -24.30 1.69 0.82
CA PHE A 186 -24.91 2.94 1.26
C PHE A 186 -26.43 2.94 1.08
N ALA A 187 -26.94 2.38 -0.03
CA ALA A 187 -28.37 2.24 -0.26
C ALA A 187 -29.04 1.34 0.79
N THR A 188 -28.39 0.24 1.15
CA THR A 188 -28.86 -0.67 2.20
C THR A 188 -28.95 0.04 3.55
N ILE A 189 -27.92 0.80 3.93
CA ILE A 189 -27.90 1.56 5.18
C ILE A 189 -28.96 2.69 5.15
N ARG A 190 -29.12 3.38 4.01
CA ARG A 190 -30.17 4.39 3.79
C ARG A 190 -31.56 3.82 4.09
N ASP A 191 -31.88 2.66 3.49
CA ASP A 191 -33.21 2.07 3.60
C ASP A 191 -33.50 1.57 5.02
N ARG A 192 -32.49 1.04 5.71
CA ARG A 192 -32.56 0.70 7.14
C ARG A 192 -32.74 1.95 8.00
N ALA A 193 -32.00 3.03 7.73
CA ALA A 193 -32.11 4.29 8.45
C ALA A 193 -33.51 4.92 8.30
N LYS A 194 -34.09 4.85 7.07
CA LYS A 194 -35.48 5.29 6.83
C LYS A 194 -36.48 4.48 7.66
N LYS A 195 -36.38 3.14 7.67
CA LYS A 195 -37.25 2.26 8.47
C LYS A 195 -37.11 2.54 9.97
N ALA A 196 -35.93 2.87 10.45
CA ALA A 196 -35.64 3.20 11.86
C ALA A 196 -35.97 4.67 12.22
N GLY A 197 -36.45 5.50 11.30
CA GLY A 197 -36.78 6.92 11.54
C GLY A 197 -35.55 7.83 11.73
N ARG A 198 -34.34 7.37 11.40
CA ARG A 198 -33.08 8.14 11.53
C ARG A 198 -32.90 9.10 10.36
N LYS A 199 -33.54 10.26 10.41
CA LYS A 199 -33.63 11.22 9.31
C LYS A 199 -32.28 11.70 8.79
N ILE A 200 -31.33 12.04 9.68
CA ILE A 200 -30.00 12.54 9.30
C ILE A 200 -29.19 11.45 8.56
N SER A 201 -29.13 10.25 9.11
CA SER A 201 -28.46 9.12 8.46
C SER A 201 -29.10 8.79 7.11
N ALA A 202 -30.44 8.79 7.05
CA ALA A 202 -31.17 8.53 5.80
C ALA A 202 -30.87 9.59 4.71
N PHE A 203 -30.68 10.85 5.10
CA PHE A 203 -30.32 11.93 4.20
C PHE A 203 -28.88 11.78 3.68
N ILE A 204 -27.91 11.58 4.58
CA ILE A 204 -26.49 11.42 4.22
C ILE A 204 -26.30 10.21 3.30
N TYR A 205 -26.75 9.04 3.71
CA TYR A 205 -26.64 7.82 2.90
C TYR A 205 -27.52 7.86 1.64
N GLY A 206 -28.58 8.67 1.65
CA GLY A 206 -29.38 8.98 0.48
C GLY A 206 -28.56 9.68 -0.61
N GLY A 207 -27.81 10.71 -0.25
CA GLY A 207 -26.88 11.38 -1.14
C GLY A 207 -25.77 10.46 -1.64
N LEU A 208 -25.11 9.73 -0.71
CA LEU A 208 -24.02 8.83 -1.03
C LEU A 208 -24.43 7.63 -1.90
N SER A 209 -25.68 7.21 -1.88
CA SER A 209 -26.18 6.08 -2.68
C SER A 209 -26.51 6.42 -4.14
N PHE A 210 -26.36 7.67 -4.56
CA PHE A 210 -26.59 8.14 -5.95
C PHE A 210 -27.89 7.62 -6.57
N GLY A 211 -28.97 7.59 -5.80
CA GLY A 211 -30.27 7.15 -6.30
C GLY A 211 -30.37 5.64 -6.58
N TRP A 212 -29.49 4.82 -6.00
CA TRP A 212 -29.52 3.37 -6.16
C TRP A 212 -30.89 2.80 -5.78
N ASP A 213 -31.52 2.09 -6.72
CA ASP A 213 -32.85 1.50 -6.60
C ASP A 213 -32.87 -0.03 -6.43
N GLY A 214 -31.75 -0.70 -6.67
CA GLY A 214 -31.63 -2.15 -6.60
C GLY A 214 -32.27 -2.91 -7.77
N ALA A 215 -32.76 -2.21 -8.82
CA ALA A 215 -33.35 -2.86 -9.99
C ALA A 215 -32.35 -3.72 -10.76
N ALA A 216 -32.81 -4.76 -11.43
CA ALA A 216 -31.96 -5.66 -12.23
C ALA A 216 -31.12 -4.90 -13.28
N LYS A 217 -31.67 -3.84 -13.89
CA LYS A 217 -30.95 -2.99 -14.85
C LYS A 217 -29.82 -2.22 -14.18
N THR A 218 -30.03 -1.74 -12.95
CA THR A 218 -29.02 -1.01 -12.17
C THR A 218 -27.89 -1.94 -11.75
N TRP A 219 -28.20 -3.16 -11.32
CA TRP A 219 -27.20 -4.19 -11.04
C TRP A 219 -26.37 -4.56 -12.27
N SER A 220 -27.00 -4.76 -13.43
CA SER A 220 -26.27 -5.07 -14.69
C SER A 220 -25.32 -3.95 -15.09
N ARG A 221 -25.73 -2.69 -14.95
CA ARG A 221 -24.86 -1.52 -15.19
C ARG A 221 -23.70 -1.46 -14.18
N TYR A 222 -23.98 -1.69 -12.92
CA TYR A 222 -22.98 -1.74 -11.86
C TYR A 222 -21.87 -2.79 -12.15
N GLU A 223 -22.28 -4.00 -12.54
CA GLU A 223 -21.33 -5.07 -12.90
C GLU A 223 -20.49 -4.68 -14.12
N THR A 224 -21.09 -4.10 -15.14
CA THR A 224 -20.39 -3.63 -16.34
C THR A 224 -19.36 -2.55 -16.00
N VAL A 225 -19.77 -1.52 -15.24
CA VAL A 225 -18.88 -0.41 -14.84
C VAL A 225 -17.75 -0.94 -13.95
N SER A 226 -18.06 -1.83 -13.02
CA SER A 226 -17.04 -2.45 -12.15
C SER A 226 -16.02 -3.26 -12.95
N LEU A 227 -16.43 -3.99 -13.98
CA LEU A 227 -15.52 -4.73 -14.86
C LEU A 227 -14.65 -3.81 -15.71
N VAL A 228 -15.23 -2.73 -16.27
CA VAL A 228 -14.45 -1.73 -17.02
C VAL A 228 -13.41 -1.06 -16.14
N LEU A 229 -13.80 -0.64 -14.94
CA LEU A 229 -12.86 -0.03 -13.99
C LEU A 229 -11.77 -1.00 -13.54
N ALA A 230 -12.10 -2.27 -13.29
CA ALA A 230 -11.11 -3.29 -12.99
C ALA A 230 -10.12 -3.51 -14.15
N GLY A 231 -10.64 -3.50 -15.39
CA GLY A 231 -9.83 -3.56 -16.61
C GLY A 231 -8.87 -2.38 -16.76
N LEU A 232 -9.29 -1.18 -16.38
CA LEU A 232 -8.44 0.04 -16.38
C LEU A 232 -7.47 0.05 -15.19
N ALA A 233 -7.93 -0.33 -14.01
CA ALA A 233 -7.12 -0.30 -12.80
C ALA A 233 -5.94 -1.28 -12.85
N THR A 234 -6.12 -2.46 -13.44
CA THR A 234 -5.07 -3.49 -13.46
C THR A 234 -3.78 -3.03 -14.14
N PRO A 235 -3.76 -2.59 -15.42
CA PRO A 235 -2.55 -2.09 -16.04
C PRO A 235 -2.06 -0.78 -15.41
N LEU A 236 -2.97 0.07 -14.93
CA LEU A 236 -2.60 1.32 -14.28
C LEU A 236 -1.80 1.08 -13.00
N VAL A 237 -2.20 0.12 -12.15
CA VAL A 237 -1.44 -0.24 -10.95
C VAL A 237 -0.03 -0.70 -11.31
N LEU A 238 0.11 -1.57 -12.31
CA LEU A 238 1.41 -2.05 -12.77
C LEU A 238 2.29 -0.89 -13.27
N SER A 239 1.71 0.01 -14.07
CA SER A 239 2.43 1.16 -14.64
C SER A 239 2.89 2.17 -13.60
N VAL A 240 2.06 2.47 -12.60
CA VAL A 240 2.43 3.44 -11.55
C VAL A 240 3.63 2.94 -10.75
N HIS A 241 3.61 1.66 -10.34
CA HIS A 241 4.75 1.13 -9.57
C HIS A 241 6.02 0.99 -10.43
N THR A 242 5.86 0.75 -11.72
CA THR A 242 6.94 0.84 -12.71
C THR A 242 7.52 2.25 -12.77
N ILE A 243 6.68 3.29 -12.81
CA ILE A 243 7.11 4.69 -12.86
C ILE A 243 7.88 5.06 -11.58
N VAL A 244 7.36 4.77 -10.39
CA VAL A 244 8.06 5.00 -9.11
C VAL A 244 9.43 4.30 -9.08
N SER A 245 9.55 3.12 -9.69
CA SER A 245 10.83 2.43 -9.78
C SER A 245 11.85 3.14 -10.68
N MET A 246 11.38 3.93 -11.66
CA MET A 246 12.24 4.68 -12.56
C MET A 246 12.99 5.82 -11.87
N ASP A 247 12.52 6.31 -10.70
CA ASP A 247 13.27 7.26 -9.87
C ASP A 247 14.65 6.71 -9.50
N PHE A 248 14.75 5.41 -9.38
CA PHE A 248 16.00 4.69 -9.09
C PHE A 248 16.65 4.16 -10.36
N ALA A 249 15.90 3.42 -11.18
CA ALA A 249 16.43 2.69 -12.33
C ALA A 249 17.08 3.60 -13.40
N THR A 250 16.63 4.84 -13.55
CA THR A 250 17.19 5.82 -14.51
C THR A 250 18.26 6.73 -13.89
N SER A 251 18.54 6.57 -12.59
CA SER A 251 19.61 7.33 -11.93
C SER A 251 20.99 6.76 -12.25
N VAL A 252 22.03 7.53 -11.93
CA VAL A 252 23.43 7.10 -12.09
C VAL A 252 24.04 6.55 -10.80
N ILE A 253 23.27 6.48 -9.71
CA ILE A 253 23.78 6.08 -8.38
C ILE A 253 24.06 4.56 -8.37
N PRO A 254 25.21 4.11 -7.83
CA PRO A 254 25.52 2.69 -7.72
C PRO A 254 24.47 1.95 -6.87
N GLY A 255 24.02 0.80 -7.36
CA GLY A 255 22.97 0.01 -6.72
C GLY A 255 21.54 0.52 -6.97
N TRP A 256 21.35 1.61 -7.74
CA TRP A 256 20.06 2.07 -8.23
C TRP A 256 19.90 1.79 -9.73
N HIS A 257 20.95 2.00 -10.48
CA HIS A 257 20.97 1.88 -11.94
C HIS A 257 20.84 0.43 -12.40
N THR A 258 19.60 -0.08 -12.43
CA THR A 258 19.32 -1.45 -12.84
C THR A 258 17.97 -1.58 -13.53
N THR A 259 17.93 -2.42 -14.58
CA THR A 259 16.71 -2.69 -15.36
C THR A 259 15.73 -3.64 -14.67
N ILE A 260 16.13 -4.30 -13.59
CA ILE A 260 15.24 -5.22 -12.86
C ILE A 260 14.27 -4.48 -11.92
N PHE A 261 14.52 -3.22 -11.58
CA PHE A 261 13.69 -2.47 -10.64
C PHE A 261 12.22 -2.41 -11.03
N PRO A 262 11.80 -2.10 -12.25
CA PRO A 262 10.38 -2.05 -12.60
C PRO A 262 9.61 -3.34 -12.29
N PRO A 263 9.97 -4.51 -12.81
CA PRO A 263 9.25 -5.75 -12.49
C PRO A 263 9.41 -6.17 -11.02
N TYR A 264 10.56 -5.92 -10.44
CA TYR A 264 10.85 -6.24 -9.04
C TYR A 264 10.00 -5.39 -8.07
N PHE A 265 9.88 -4.08 -8.30
CA PHE A 265 9.05 -3.20 -7.48
C PHE A 265 7.57 -3.59 -7.55
N VAL A 266 7.08 -3.96 -8.74
CA VAL A 266 5.71 -4.47 -8.90
C VAL A 266 5.49 -5.75 -8.08
N ALA A 267 6.40 -6.71 -8.17
CA ALA A 267 6.31 -7.95 -7.40
C ALA A 267 6.34 -7.69 -5.88
N GLY A 268 7.23 -6.80 -5.44
CA GLY A 268 7.34 -6.35 -4.05
C GLY A 268 6.09 -5.64 -3.54
N ALA A 269 5.45 -4.82 -4.38
CA ALA A 269 4.18 -4.17 -4.04
C ALA A 269 3.05 -5.19 -3.83
N ILE A 270 2.93 -6.19 -4.71
CA ILE A 270 1.94 -7.25 -4.55
C ILE A 270 2.23 -8.05 -3.27
N PHE A 271 3.48 -8.39 -3.03
CA PHE A 271 3.94 -9.13 -1.86
C PHE A 271 3.60 -8.41 -0.54
N SER A 272 4.03 -7.15 -0.40
CA SER A 272 3.76 -6.34 0.80
C SER A 272 2.28 -6.03 0.98
N GLY A 273 1.58 -5.76 -0.10
CA GLY A 273 0.17 -5.42 -0.03
C GLY A 273 -0.71 -6.58 0.37
N PHE A 274 -0.46 -7.81 -0.13
CA PHE A 274 -1.15 -9.00 0.39
C PHE A 274 -0.86 -9.22 1.88
N ALA A 275 0.37 -8.99 2.32
CA ALA A 275 0.74 -9.09 3.72
C ALA A 275 0.01 -8.04 4.58
N MET A 276 -0.10 -6.79 4.11
CA MET A 276 -0.83 -5.75 4.83
C MET A 276 -2.34 -6.02 4.86
N VAL A 277 -2.95 -6.43 3.75
CA VAL A 277 -4.37 -6.82 3.73
C VAL A 277 -4.62 -7.97 4.69
N LEU A 278 -3.74 -8.98 4.76
CA LEU A 278 -3.83 -10.07 5.74
C LEU A 278 -3.79 -9.57 7.17
N THR A 279 -2.86 -8.68 7.50
CA THR A 279 -2.75 -8.09 8.83
C THR A 279 -4.07 -7.42 9.23
N LEU A 280 -4.61 -6.56 8.36
CA LEU A 280 -5.87 -5.85 8.61
C LEU A 280 -7.07 -6.79 8.66
N LEU A 281 -7.14 -7.78 7.77
CA LEU A 281 -8.25 -8.75 7.75
C LEU A 281 -8.29 -9.63 9.00
N ILE A 282 -7.14 -10.06 9.52
CA ILE A 282 -7.11 -10.87 10.75
C ILE A 282 -7.59 -10.07 11.95
N ILE A 283 -7.17 -8.79 12.05
CA ILE A 283 -7.66 -7.88 13.08
C ILE A 283 -9.18 -7.67 12.93
N THR A 284 -9.64 -7.28 11.75
CA THR A 284 -11.06 -7.03 11.44
C THR A 284 -11.91 -8.27 11.71
N ARG A 285 -11.43 -9.44 11.26
CA ARG A 285 -12.07 -10.73 11.48
C ARG A 285 -12.34 -10.99 12.98
N LYS A 286 -11.33 -10.68 13.84
CA LYS A 286 -11.43 -10.90 15.27
C LYS A 286 -12.28 -9.85 15.99
N VAL A 287 -12.07 -8.57 15.67
CA VAL A 287 -12.77 -7.44 16.29
C VAL A 287 -14.27 -7.46 16.01
N TYR A 288 -14.64 -7.82 14.80
CA TYR A 288 -16.04 -7.83 14.36
C TYR A 288 -16.70 -9.21 14.34
N ASN A 289 -16.01 -10.27 14.80
CA ASN A 289 -16.50 -11.66 14.79
C ASN A 289 -16.96 -12.10 13.39
N LEU A 290 -16.10 -11.90 12.38
CA LEU A 290 -16.38 -12.22 10.98
C LEU A 290 -15.78 -13.56 10.54
N GLU A 291 -15.65 -14.52 11.45
CA GLU A 291 -15.04 -15.83 11.21
C GLU A 291 -15.76 -16.63 10.10
N ASP A 292 -17.07 -16.48 10.01
CA ASP A 292 -17.89 -17.16 8.99
C ASP A 292 -17.73 -16.55 7.59
N TYR A 293 -17.29 -15.30 7.48
CA TYR A 293 -17.12 -14.57 6.23
C TYR A 293 -15.68 -14.60 5.76
N ILE A 294 -14.73 -14.34 6.66
CA ILE A 294 -13.28 -14.38 6.41
C ILE A 294 -12.75 -15.69 6.96
N THR A 295 -12.90 -16.77 6.18
CA THR A 295 -12.53 -18.11 6.61
C THR A 295 -11.02 -18.36 6.49
N ILE A 296 -10.52 -19.43 7.14
CA ILE A 296 -9.12 -19.86 7.00
C ILE A 296 -8.73 -20.10 5.54
N LYS A 297 -9.70 -20.52 4.71
CA LYS A 297 -9.44 -20.73 3.27
C LYS A 297 -9.08 -19.46 2.54
N HIS A 298 -9.68 -18.32 2.89
CA HIS A 298 -9.32 -17.01 2.33
C HIS A 298 -7.88 -16.65 2.72
N LEU A 299 -7.51 -16.82 3.99
CA LEU A 299 -6.15 -16.55 4.47
C LEU A 299 -5.12 -17.49 3.80
N GLU A 300 -5.45 -18.77 3.64
CA GLU A 300 -4.59 -19.74 2.94
C GLU A 300 -4.32 -19.31 1.48
N LEU A 301 -5.35 -18.86 0.76
CA LEU A 301 -5.18 -18.41 -0.63
C LEU A 301 -4.27 -17.18 -0.72
N MET A 302 -4.41 -16.22 0.20
CA MET A 302 -3.55 -15.06 0.27
C MET A 302 -2.10 -15.44 0.59
N ASN A 303 -1.88 -16.37 1.52
CA ASN A 303 -0.55 -16.89 1.86
C ASN A 303 0.14 -17.56 0.67
N ILE A 304 -0.63 -18.21 -0.22
CA ILE A 304 -0.08 -18.79 -1.47
C ILE A 304 0.41 -17.67 -2.40
N VAL A 305 -0.31 -16.58 -2.52
CA VAL A 305 0.14 -15.43 -3.32
C VAL A 305 1.43 -14.84 -2.72
N ILE A 306 1.49 -14.72 -1.40
CA ILE A 306 2.70 -14.23 -0.70
C ILE A 306 3.92 -15.12 -0.96
N ILE A 307 3.77 -16.46 -0.97
CA ILE A 307 4.89 -17.36 -1.33
C ILE A 307 5.39 -17.06 -2.75
N VAL A 308 4.47 -16.99 -3.71
CA VAL A 308 4.83 -16.81 -5.12
C VAL A 308 5.52 -15.47 -5.33
N THR A 309 4.93 -14.39 -4.84
CA THR A 309 5.48 -13.04 -5.02
C THR A 309 6.76 -12.81 -4.20
N GLY A 310 6.84 -13.33 -2.98
CA GLY A 310 8.05 -13.30 -2.17
C GLY A 310 9.20 -14.11 -2.78
N SER A 311 8.90 -15.22 -3.46
CA SER A 311 9.92 -15.98 -4.23
C SER A 311 10.43 -15.16 -5.42
N ILE A 312 9.56 -14.43 -6.13
CA ILE A 312 9.97 -13.54 -7.22
C ILE A 312 10.87 -12.41 -6.69
N VAL A 313 10.52 -11.82 -5.55
CA VAL A 313 11.35 -10.79 -4.88
C VAL A 313 12.71 -11.36 -4.49
N GLY A 314 12.75 -12.58 -3.94
CA GLY A 314 14.01 -13.25 -3.60
C GLY A 314 14.89 -13.52 -4.82
N ILE A 315 14.31 -13.93 -5.95
CA ILE A 315 15.03 -14.09 -7.22
C ILE A 315 15.55 -12.74 -7.72
N ALA A 316 14.79 -11.66 -7.58
CA ALA A 316 15.23 -10.33 -7.96
C ALA A 316 16.46 -9.88 -7.15
N TYR A 317 16.48 -10.08 -5.83
CA TYR A 317 17.66 -9.80 -5.01
C TYR A 317 18.90 -10.58 -5.44
N LEU A 318 18.74 -11.87 -5.76
CA LEU A 318 19.83 -12.70 -6.27
C LEU A 318 20.32 -12.20 -7.63
N THR A 319 19.41 -11.74 -8.49
CA THR A 319 19.75 -11.19 -9.81
C THR A 319 20.53 -9.88 -9.67
N GLU A 320 20.13 -8.97 -8.77
CA GLU A 320 20.88 -7.75 -8.49
C GLU A 320 22.29 -8.04 -8.01
N LEU A 321 22.43 -8.96 -7.05
CA LEU A 321 23.73 -9.37 -6.52
C LEU A 321 24.61 -9.99 -7.61
N PHE A 322 24.03 -10.86 -8.43
CA PHE A 322 24.73 -11.48 -9.57
C PHE A 322 25.17 -10.42 -10.59
N MET A 323 24.30 -9.48 -10.95
CA MET A 323 24.63 -8.44 -11.92
C MET A 323 25.72 -7.50 -11.42
N ALA A 324 25.69 -7.12 -10.13
CA ALA A 324 26.76 -6.32 -9.52
C ALA A 324 28.12 -7.03 -9.57
N TRP A 325 28.14 -8.34 -9.29
CA TRP A 325 29.35 -9.15 -9.37
C TRP A 325 29.82 -9.33 -10.84
N TYR A 326 28.90 -9.71 -11.74
CA TYR A 326 29.21 -10.06 -13.12
C TYR A 326 29.63 -8.84 -13.97
N SER A 327 29.10 -7.66 -13.67
CA SER A 327 29.39 -6.42 -14.43
C SER A 327 30.88 -6.02 -14.35
N GLY A 328 31.60 -6.42 -13.27
CA GLY A 328 32.97 -5.99 -13.02
C GLY A 328 33.12 -4.51 -12.68
N VAL A 329 32.02 -3.78 -12.49
CA VAL A 329 32.03 -2.36 -12.13
C VAL A 329 32.29 -2.21 -10.64
N GLU A 330 33.43 -1.64 -10.27
CA GLU A 330 33.89 -1.52 -8.89
C GLU A 330 32.90 -0.78 -7.98
N TYR A 331 32.26 0.26 -8.49
CA TYR A 331 31.27 1.04 -7.74
C TYR A 331 30.02 0.21 -7.40
N GLU A 332 29.53 -0.60 -8.35
CA GLU A 332 28.40 -1.49 -8.12
C GLU A 332 28.75 -2.59 -7.11
N GLN A 333 29.90 -3.22 -7.30
CA GLN A 333 30.40 -4.24 -6.36
C GLN A 333 30.57 -3.67 -4.97
N TYR A 334 31.13 -2.45 -4.84
CA TYR A 334 31.29 -1.78 -3.56
C TYR A 334 29.93 -1.46 -2.91
N ALA A 335 28.94 -1.00 -3.66
CA ALA A 335 27.61 -0.71 -3.13
C ALA A 335 26.97 -1.95 -2.49
N PHE A 336 27.05 -3.11 -3.15
CA PHE A 336 26.52 -4.37 -2.59
C PHE A 336 27.35 -4.88 -1.41
N TYR A 337 28.70 -4.80 -1.48
CA TYR A 337 29.55 -5.12 -0.35
C TYR A 337 29.23 -4.25 0.87
N ASN A 338 29.05 -2.95 0.67
CA ASN A 338 28.67 -2.00 1.72
C ASN A 338 27.28 -2.31 2.32
N ARG A 339 26.30 -2.79 1.51
CA ARG A 339 25.01 -3.26 2.04
C ARG A 339 25.18 -4.44 2.98
N VAL A 340 26.03 -5.41 2.62
CA VAL A 340 26.22 -6.68 3.36
C VAL A 340 27.04 -6.49 4.63
N THR A 341 28.11 -5.69 4.59
CA THR A 341 29.14 -5.59 5.64
C THR A 341 29.32 -4.17 6.20
N GLY A 342 28.78 -3.15 5.55
CA GLY A 342 28.93 -1.75 5.92
C GLY A 342 28.14 -1.36 7.19
N PRO A 343 28.10 -0.06 7.52
CA PRO A 343 27.49 0.40 8.77
C PRO A 343 26.00 0.06 8.95
N TYR A 344 25.28 -0.14 7.86
CA TYR A 344 23.86 -0.52 7.86
C TYR A 344 23.64 -2.02 7.55
N TRP A 345 24.62 -2.89 7.73
CA TRP A 345 24.52 -4.34 7.48
C TRP A 345 23.28 -4.98 8.14
N TRP A 346 22.92 -4.51 9.33
CA TRP A 346 21.76 -4.99 10.07
C TRP A 346 20.44 -4.77 9.32
N ALA A 347 20.29 -3.67 8.59
CA ALA A 347 19.10 -3.38 7.78
C ALA A 347 19.02 -4.34 6.58
N TYR A 348 20.15 -4.59 5.92
CA TYR A 348 20.22 -5.55 4.80
C TYR A 348 19.84 -6.97 5.23
N TRP A 349 20.42 -7.45 6.33
CA TRP A 349 20.11 -8.81 6.80
C TRP A 349 18.70 -8.93 7.39
N SER A 350 18.15 -7.86 7.97
CA SER A 350 16.73 -7.79 8.33
C SER A 350 15.85 -7.92 7.11
N MET A 351 16.14 -7.18 6.04
CA MET A 351 15.44 -7.29 4.76
C MET A 351 15.46 -8.72 4.22
N MET A 352 16.66 -9.32 4.13
CA MET A 352 16.84 -10.70 3.62
C MET A 352 16.07 -11.73 4.45
N THR A 353 16.14 -11.64 5.77
CA THR A 353 15.42 -12.56 6.67
C THR A 353 13.92 -12.41 6.53
N CYS A 354 13.42 -11.18 6.53
CA CYS A 354 11.99 -10.92 6.51
C CYS A 354 11.35 -11.20 5.14
N ASN A 355 12.03 -10.87 4.03
CA ASN A 355 11.43 -10.96 2.69
C ASN A 355 11.75 -12.27 1.97
N VAL A 356 12.90 -12.89 2.25
CA VAL A 356 13.29 -14.13 1.57
C VAL A 356 13.00 -15.36 2.42
N ILE A 357 13.41 -15.35 3.69
CA ILE A 357 13.31 -16.56 4.53
C ILE A 357 11.90 -16.72 5.10
N SER A 358 11.32 -15.65 5.69
CA SER A 358 10.06 -15.76 6.42
C SER A 358 8.87 -16.24 5.56
N PRO A 359 8.70 -15.79 4.29
CA PRO A 359 7.58 -16.26 3.47
C PRO A 359 7.68 -17.74 3.09
N GLN A 360 8.89 -18.30 3.07
CA GLN A 360 9.08 -19.72 2.74
C GLN A 360 8.47 -20.66 3.78
N LEU A 361 8.22 -20.17 5.00
CA LEU A 361 7.49 -20.95 6.00
C LEU A 361 6.08 -21.31 5.56
N PHE A 362 5.49 -20.55 4.66
CA PHE A 362 4.15 -20.84 4.11
C PHE A 362 4.11 -22.05 3.16
N TRP A 363 5.23 -22.62 2.75
CA TRP A 363 5.25 -23.92 2.08
C TRP A 363 4.63 -25.01 2.94
N PHE A 364 4.80 -24.92 4.26
CA PHE A 364 4.21 -25.87 5.20
C PHE A 364 2.73 -25.55 5.43
N LYS A 365 1.83 -26.46 5.01
CA LYS A 365 0.37 -26.28 5.14
C LYS A 365 -0.05 -25.95 6.58
N LYS A 366 0.58 -26.55 7.59
CA LYS A 366 0.30 -26.29 9.00
C LYS A 366 0.54 -24.83 9.38
N ILE A 367 1.54 -24.19 8.81
CA ILE A 367 1.88 -22.78 9.08
C ILE A 367 0.93 -21.85 8.33
N ARG A 368 0.75 -22.06 7.01
CA ARG A 368 -0.10 -21.19 6.19
C ARG A 368 -1.60 -21.24 6.52
N THR A 369 -2.05 -22.24 7.28
CA THR A 369 -3.44 -22.33 7.80
C THR A 369 -3.56 -21.92 9.26
N ASN A 370 -2.47 -21.58 9.94
CA ASN A 370 -2.45 -21.10 11.30
C ASN A 370 -2.59 -19.57 11.33
N ILE A 371 -3.62 -19.05 11.97
CA ILE A 371 -3.95 -17.62 12.00
C ILE A 371 -2.84 -16.81 12.68
N VAL A 372 -2.30 -17.29 13.80
CA VAL A 372 -1.26 -16.59 14.55
C VAL A 372 0.05 -16.53 13.74
N ALA A 373 0.45 -17.65 13.16
CA ALA A 373 1.63 -17.70 12.30
C ALA A 373 1.46 -16.78 11.06
N THR A 374 0.30 -16.80 10.42
CA THR A 374 -0.03 -15.92 9.30
C THR A 374 0.05 -14.45 9.71
N PHE A 375 -0.49 -14.08 10.86
CA PHE A 375 -0.45 -12.71 11.37
C PHE A 375 0.98 -12.24 11.63
N ILE A 376 1.78 -13.05 12.33
CA ILE A 376 3.19 -12.72 12.62
C ILE A 376 4.00 -12.58 11.34
N ILE A 377 3.89 -13.54 10.41
CA ILE A 377 4.64 -13.50 9.16
C ILE A 377 4.21 -12.31 8.31
N SER A 378 2.93 -11.96 8.27
CA SER A 378 2.47 -10.78 7.52
C SER A 378 3.06 -9.47 8.06
N ILE A 379 3.21 -9.34 9.36
CA ILE A 379 3.90 -8.18 9.97
C ILE A 379 5.39 -8.19 9.62
N ILE A 380 6.05 -9.36 9.75
CA ILE A 380 7.47 -9.51 9.42
C ILE A 380 7.74 -9.11 7.95
N VAL A 381 6.88 -9.53 7.02
CA VAL A 381 6.98 -9.15 5.61
C VAL A 381 6.87 -7.62 5.44
N ASN A 382 5.92 -6.96 6.10
CA ASN A 382 5.78 -5.51 6.00
C ASN A 382 6.99 -4.76 6.57
N ILE A 383 7.56 -5.24 7.65
CA ILE A 383 8.82 -4.72 8.23
C ILE A 383 9.97 -4.92 7.23
N GLY A 384 10.08 -6.12 6.64
CA GLY A 384 11.12 -6.43 5.67
C GLY A 384 11.04 -5.56 4.42
N MET A 385 9.84 -5.28 3.93
CA MET A 385 9.62 -4.40 2.79
C MET A 385 9.93 -2.92 3.09
N TRP A 386 9.77 -2.49 4.34
CA TRP A 386 10.26 -1.19 4.77
C TRP A 386 11.80 -1.15 4.77
N PHE A 387 12.44 -2.18 5.33
CA PHE A 387 13.92 -2.29 5.29
C PHE A 387 14.46 -2.36 3.88
N GLU A 388 13.76 -3.00 2.96
CA GLU A 388 14.14 -3.02 1.55
C GLU A 388 14.26 -1.60 0.98
N ARG A 389 13.23 -0.75 1.19
CA ARG A 389 13.26 0.64 0.73
C ARG A 389 14.38 1.44 1.41
N PHE A 390 14.57 1.21 2.70
CA PHE A 390 15.68 1.82 3.44
C PHE A 390 17.05 1.40 2.88
N VAL A 391 17.23 0.11 2.59
CA VAL A 391 18.48 -0.41 2.00
C VAL A 391 18.70 0.18 0.61
N ILE A 392 17.69 0.23 -0.25
CA ILE A 392 17.83 0.81 -1.58
C ILE A 392 18.22 2.28 -1.47
N ILE A 393 17.57 3.06 -0.61
CA ILE A 393 17.71 4.52 -0.55
C ILE A 393 18.92 4.91 0.29
N VAL A 394 18.89 4.67 1.58
CA VAL A 394 19.86 5.21 2.53
C VAL A 394 21.21 4.55 2.37
N THR A 395 21.28 3.21 2.20
CA THR A 395 22.57 2.53 2.11
C THR A 395 23.30 2.78 0.79
N SER A 396 22.58 3.19 -0.26
CA SER A 396 23.23 3.60 -1.51
C SER A 396 23.70 5.05 -1.45
N LEU A 397 22.92 5.94 -0.85
CA LEU A 397 23.24 7.36 -0.81
C LEU A 397 24.39 7.70 0.17
N HIS A 398 24.47 7.05 1.34
CA HIS A 398 25.46 7.42 2.36
C HIS A 398 26.92 7.19 1.94
N ARG A 399 27.14 6.35 0.93
CA ARG A 399 28.46 6.05 0.34
C ARG A 399 28.30 5.88 -1.17
N ASP A 400 28.15 6.99 -1.85
CA ASP A 400 28.07 7.09 -3.31
C ASP A 400 29.48 7.13 -3.98
N PHE A 401 29.58 7.72 -5.18
CA PHE A 401 30.82 7.84 -5.93
C PHE A 401 31.91 8.71 -5.29
N LEU A 402 31.56 9.60 -4.35
CA LEU A 402 32.48 10.59 -3.80
C LEU A 402 32.81 10.32 -2.33
N PRO A 403 33.90 9.60 -2.03
CA PRO A 403 34.30 9.29 -0.65
C PRO A 403 34.40 10.51 0.26
N SER A 404 34.78 11.66 -0.28
CA SER A 404 34.87 12.91 0.47
C SER A 404 33.54 13.46 0.97
N SER A 405 32.42 13.00 0.40
CA SER A 405 31.06 13.40 0.80
C SER A 405 30.33 12.33 1.60
N TRP A 406 30.94 11.18 1.85
CA TRP A 406 30.33 10.09 2.61
C TRP A 406 29.94 10.54 4.01
N ALA A 407 28.68 10.29 4.38
CA ALA A 407 28.16 10.66 5.68
C ALA A 407 27.05 9.69 6.14
N MET A 408 27.03 9.48 7.45
CA MET A 408 25.97 8.65 8.06
C MET A 408 24.71 9.50 8.27
N PHE A 409 23.55 8.88 8.04
CA PHE A 409 22.27 9.46 8.34
C PHE A 409 21.81 9.04 9.74
N TYR A 410 21.37 10.02 10.53
CA TYR A 410 20.77 9.84 11.83
C TYR A 410 19.44 10.59 11.89
N PRO A 411 18.30 9.85 12.03
CA PRO A 411 17.00 10.49 12.10
C PRO A 411 16.89 11.34 13.37
N THR A 412 16.28 12.50 13.24
CA THR A 412 15.93 13.32 14.39
C THR A 412 14.57 12.93 14.96
N ILE A 413 14.25 13.42 16.16
CA ILE A 413 12.96 13.20 16.78
C ILE A 413 11.81 13.72 15.90
N TYR A 414 11.99 14.85 15.22
CA TYR A 414 10.96 15.43 14.35
C TYR A 414 10.63 14.54 13.17
N LEU A 415 11.62 13.95 12.52
CA LEU A 415 11.39 12.98 11.46
C LEU A 415 10.65 11.75 12.01
N SER A 416 11.02 11.26 13.19
CA SER A 416 10.34 10.13 13.82
C SER A 416 8.87 10.45 14.14
N LEU A 417 8.57 11.66 14.62
CA LEU A 417 7.20 12.07 14.97
C LEU A 417 6.28 12.24 13.77
N ILE A 418 6.79 12.57 12.59
CA ILE A 418 5.99 12.62 11.35
C ILE A 418 5.48 11.24 10.96
N HIS A 419 6.13 10.17 11.39
CA HIS A 419 5.80 8.79 11.05
C HIS A 419 4.82 8.13 12.04
N ILE A 420 4.42 8.86 13.06
CA ILE A 420 3.46 8.41 14.07
C ILE A 420 2.03 8.77 13.65
#